data_861d2ebdc9f4acfd8cebb482b496ce00
#
_entry.id   861d2ebdc9f4acfd8cebb482b496ce00
#
_cell.length_a   1.000
_cell.length_b   1.000
_cell.length_c   1.000
_cell.angle_alpha   90.00
_cell.angle_beta   90.00
_cell.angle_gamma   90.00
#
_symmetry.space_group_name_H-M   'P 1'
#
loop_
_entity.id
_entity.type
_entity.pdbx_description
1 polymer ?
#
loop_
_entity_poly.entity_id
_entity_poly.type
_entity_poly.pdbx_seq_one_letter_code
_entity_poly.pdbx_strand_id
1 'polypeptide(L)'
;MARIIRVGAGGSEIGWHEALKDLQADDVILLEPGYYELPQGLKLTDVTVKGMGASPEDTTILGYLTVSEDSHFVNLENLCINTNTDHNSLFVPTETDGYLSLRNCSIKGAGTDTAAIAANGKVTLELYSTQVTNGSVSMFANADFRLEMNDSVIDYPSEEYCALALEGKGTAIINNSHIHGSTNTFTKTNAEVDINNSSLDYMILHGQTWLNMLNSTVKSFDDAALYISDDCWVNIVNSRFNGGIYFDQKARAILQNCTLDRLIAINEARITMTGCQVLSHADFQDQVEADATRVSFNGNGDYEYFLALNGKAHLAGHNLILNANGSELAIKDNAKFNSNVLASDQTSLEIECQKPKNVHVYGLNWTAKRK
;
A
#
# COMPACT_ATOMS: atom_id res chain seq x y z
N MET A 1 25.37 -32.53 -3.23
CA MET A 1 25.92 -31.69 -4.34
C MET A 1 24.75 -31.36 -5.23
N ALA A 2 24.45 -30.09 -5.42
CA ALA A 2 23.32 -29.64 -6.24
C ALA A 2 23.41 -30.25 -7.64
N ARG A 3 22.33 -30.84 -8.12
CA ARG A 3 22.21 -31.36 -9.49
C ARG A 3 21.64 -30.25 -10.39
N ILE A 4 22.11 -30.18 -11.61
CA ILE A 4 21.49 -29.35 -12.65
C ILE A 4 20.72 -30.26 -13.58
N ILE A 5 19.40 -30.09 -13.61
CA ILE A 5 18.47 -30.87 -14.41
C ILE A 5 17.96 -29.98 -15.53
N ARG A 6 18.32 -30.31 -16.79
CA ARG A 6 17.79 -29.61 -17.96
C ARG A 6 16.54 -30.32 -18.47
N VAL A 7 15.50 -29.52 -18.66
CA VAL A 7 14.19 -29.98 -19.14
C VAL A 7 13.86 -29.22 -20.42
N GLY A 8 13.64 -29.92 -21.50
CA GLY A 8 13.33 -29.30 -22.78
C GLY A 8 12.08 -29.84 -23.44
N ALA A 9 11.59 -29.08 -24.41
CA ALA A 9 10.45 -29.48 -25.23
C ALA A 9 10.81 -30.45 -26.35
N GLY A 10 12.06 -30.86 -26.50
CA GLY A 10 12.56 -31.67 -27.62
C GLY A 10 13.54 -32.79 -27.28
N GLY A 11 13.11 -33.96 -27.34
CA GLY A 11 13.69 -35.28 -27.76
C GLY A 11 14.97 -35.85 -27.14
N SER A 12 15.91 -35.05 -26.59
CA SER A 12 17.16 -35.53 -25.97
C SER A 12 17.32 -35.15 -24.50
N GLU A 13 16.34 -34.45 -23.97
CA GLU A 13 16.32 -33.96 -22.61
C GLU A 13 15.28 -34.68 -21.77
N ILE A 14 15.50 -34.69 -20.45
CA ILE A 14 14.54 -35.30 -19.51
C ILE A 14 13.20 -34.58 -19.64
N GLY A 15 12.14 -35.35 -19.81
CA GLY A 15 10.79 -34.79 -19.86
C GLY A 15 10.41 -34.18 -18.52
N TRP A 16 9.58 -33.12 -18.54
CA TRP A 16 9.14 -32.36 -17.34
C TRP A 16 8.64 -33.29 -16.21
N HIS A 17 7.74 -34.23 -16.52
CA HIS A 17 7.20 -35.17 -15.54
C HIS A 17 8.24 -36.14 -14.96
N GLU A 18 9.26 -36.46 -15.72
CA GLU A 18 10.35 -37.34 -15.26
C GLU A 18 11.31 -36.60 -14.37
N ALA A 19 11.63 -35.34 -14.70
CA ALA A 19 12.45 -34.46 -13.88
C ALA A 19 11.86 -34.24 -12.48
N LEU A 20 10.54 -34.22 -12.37
CA LEU A 20 9.83 -33.96 -11.12
C LEU A 20 9.75 -35.18 -10.17
N LYS A 21 9.97 -36.44 -10.68
CA LYS A 21 9.81 -37.63 -9.85
C LYS A 21 10.85 -37.80 -8.77
N ASP A 22 12.06 -37.33 -9.00
CA ASP A 22 13.22 -37.54 -8.13
C ASP A 22 13.89 -36.26 -7.70
N LEU A 23 13.13 -35.16 -7.54
CA LEU A 23 13.66 -33.89 -7.04
C LEU A 23 14.27 -34.06 -5.65
N GLN A 24 15.44 -33.47 -5.46
CA GLN A 24 16.16 -33.44 -4.19
C GLN A 24 16.42 -32.00 -3.79
N ALA A 25 16.62 -31.79 -2.50
CA ALA A 25 17.05 -30.49 -2.01
C ALA A 25 18.30 -29.98 -2.75
N ASP A 26 18.35 -28.69 -3.00
CA ASP A 26 19.39 -27.98 -3.78
C ASP A 26 19.38 -28.23 -5.28
N ASP A 27 18.45 -29.01 -5.83
CA ASP A 27 18.37 -29.19 -7.28
C ASP A 27 18.04 -27.88 -8.00
N VAL A 28 18.70 -27.67 -9.16
CA VAL A 28 18.44 -26.57 -10.07
C VAL A 28 17.80 -27.11 -11.35
N ILE A 29 16.56 -26.74 -11.59
CA ILE A 29 15.81 -27.13 -12.77
C ILE A 29 15.92 -26.01 -13.81
N LEU A 30 16.53 -26.29 -14.96
CA LEU A 30 16.63 -25.37 -16.08
C LEU A 30 15.57 -25.76 -17.12
N LEU A 31 14.60 -24.90 -17.33
CA LEU A 31 13.52 -25.10 -18.30
C LEU A 31 13.84 -24.37 -19.60
N GLU A 32 13.99 -25.11 -20.69
CA GLU A 32 14.09 -24.52 -22.03
C GLU A 32 12.80 -23.75 -22.38
N PRO A 33 12.83 -22.82 -23.34
CA PRO A 33 11.61 -22.14 -23.78
C PRO A 33 10.50 -23.11 -24.19
N GLY A 34 9.28 -22.92 -23.66
CA GLY A 34 8.14 -23.77 -23.92
C GLY A 34 7.06 -23.72 -22.86
N TYR A 35 6.06 -24.61 -23.01
CA TYR A 35 4.94 -24.73 -22.08
C TYR A 35 5.04 -26.05 -21.30
N TYR A 36 4.88 -25.94 -19.98
CA TYR A 36 5.01 -27.06 -19.05
C TYR A 36 3.70 -27.22 -18.26
N GLU A 37 2.92 -28.22 -18.60
CA GLU A 37 1.61 -28.45 -17.99
C GLU A 37 1.73 -29.13 -16.62
N LEU A 38 1.03 -28.58 -15.63
CA LEU A 38 0.90 -29.09 -14.25
C LEU A 38 -0.57 -29.13 -13.82
N PRO A 39 -1.39 -30.03 -14.40
CA PRO A 39 -2.83 -30.02 -14.13
C PRO A 39 -3.21 -30.35 -12.68
N GLN A 40 -2.32 -30.97 -11.91
CA GLN A 40 -2.52 -31.32 -10.49
C GLN A 40 -1.66 -30.44 -9.55
N GLY A 41 -1.01 -29.41 -10.10
CA GLY A 41 -0.04 -28.61 -9.37
C GLY A 41 1.26 -29.36 -9.07
N LEU A 42 2.19 -28.64 -8.48
CA LEU A 42 3.49 -29.19 -8.08
C LEU A 42 3.87 -28.67 -6.69
N LYS A 43 4.31 -29.56 -5.81
CA LYS A 43 4.90 -29.23 -4.52
C LYS A 43 6.42 -29.08 -4.66
N LEU A 44 6.96 -27.95 -4.28
CA LEU A 44 8.39 -27.61 -4.37
C LEU A 44 9.03 -27.64 -2.97
N THR A 45 10.21 -28.27 -2.89
CA THR A 45 10.98 -28.38 -1.64
C THR A 45 12.45 -28.08 -1.92
N ASP A 46 12.98 -26.99 -1.38
CA ASP A 46 14.38 -26.61 -1.43
C ASP A 46 15.01 -26.65 -2.83
N VAL A 47 14.34 -26.04 -3.81
CA VAL A 47 14.75 -26.10 -5.23
C VAL A 47 14.80 -24.71 -5.86
N THR A 48 15.59 -24.64 -6.94
CA THR A 48 15.57 -23.48 -7.86
C THR A 48 15.00 -23.92 -9.21
N VAL A 49 14.01 -23.19 -9.72
CA VAL A 49 13.44 -23.40 -11.08
C VAL A 49 13.74 -22.16 -11.91
N LYS A 50 14.40 -22.36 -13.04
CA LYS A 50 14.83 -21.24 -13.89
C LYS A 50 14.43 -21.46 -15.35
N GLY A 51 13.73 -20.49 -15.92
CA GLY A 51 13.47 -20.40 -17.35
C GLY A 51 14.72 -19.94 -18.12
N MET A 52 14.97 -20.57 -19.25
CA MET A 52 16.12 -20.29 -20.13
C MET A 52 15.73 -19.39 -21.30
N GLY A 53 14.49 -18.92 -21.38
CA GLY A 53 14.01 -17.99 -22.39
C GLY A 53 14.61 -16.59 -22.27
N ALA A 54 14.41 -15.76 -23.28
CA ALA A 54 14.83 -14.34 -23.26
C ALA A 54 13.92 -13.50 -22.36
N SER A 55 12.67 -13.90 -22.18
CA SER A 55 11.69 -13.30 -21.28
C SER A 55 11.02 -14.37 -20.41
N PRO A 56 10.36 -13.98 -19.30
CA PRO A 56 9.60 -14.92 -18.47
C PRO A 56 8.54 -15.71 -19.25
N GLU A 57 7.86 -15.09 -20.20
CA GLU A 57 6.78 -15.68 -20.99
C GLU A 57 7.25 -16.75 -21.95
N ASP A 58 8.53 -16.74 -22.32
CA ASP A 58 9.11 -17.79 -23.17
C ASP A 58 9.11 -19.16 -22.49
N THR A 59 9.06 -19.18 -21.14
CA THR A 59 9.06 -20.40 -20.33
C THR A 59 7.87 -20.36 -19.39
N THR A 60 6.77 -20.97 -19.81
CA THR A 60 5.49 -20.89 -19.09
C THR A 60 5.10 -22.21 -18.44
N ILE A 61 4.87 -22.20 -17.14
CA ILE A 61 4.24 -23.26 -16.36
C ILE A 61 2.73 -23.03 -16.36
N LEU A 62 1.98 -23.98 -16.93
CA LEU A 62 0.52 -23.96 -16.96
C LEU A 62 -0.02 -24.80 -15.80
N GLY A 63 -0.45 -24.12 -14.73
CA GLY A 63 -0.92 -24.73 -13.49
C GLY A 63 -0.50 -23.95 -12.27
N TYR A 64 -0.36 -24.62 -11.14
CA TYR A 64 -0.05 -23.96 -9.87
C TYR A 64 1.09 -24.64 -9.11
N LEU A 65 1.77 -23.88 -8.28
CA LEU A 65 2.88 -24.33 -7.45
C LEU A 65 2.53 -24.16 -5.96
N THR A 66 2.93 -25.15 -5.15
CA THR A 66 2.83 -25.06 -3.69
C THR A 66 4.21 -25.27 -3.08
N VAL A 67 4.61 -24.38 -2.17
CA VAL A 67 5.82 -24.58 -1.36
C VAL A 67 5.55 -25.71 -0.37
N SER A 68 6.50 -26.64 -0.22
CA SER A 68 6.36 -27.72 0.76
C SER A 68 6.44 -27.18 2.19
N GLU A 69 5.73 -27.81 3.09
CA GLU A 69 5.78 -27.49 4.55
C GLU A 69 7.20 -27.64 5.11
N ASP A 70 7.98 -28.60 4.58
CA ASP A 70 9.38 -28.85 4.98
C ASP A 70 10.40 -28.01 4.20
N SER A 71 9.94 -27.10 3.33
CA SER A 71 10.85 -26.31 2.48
C SER A 71 11.42 -25.11 3.23
N HIS A 72 12.74 -24.94 3.13
CA HIS A 72 13.46 -23.79 3.66
C HIS A 72 13.62 -22.70 2.61
N PHE A 73 13.67 -23.08 1.31
CA PHE A 73 13.74 -22.12 0.23
C PHE A 73 13.13 -22.64 -1.07
N VAL A 74 12.57 -21.72 -1.83
CA VAL A 74 12.20 -21.94 -3.27
C VAL A 74 12.62 -20.70 -4.03
N ASN A 75 13.39 -20.88 -5.10
CA ASN A 75 13.76 -19.81 -6.01
C ASN A 75 13.14 -20.04 -7.39
N LEU A 76 12.45 -19.05 -7.90
CA LEU A 76 11.85 -19.03 -9.23
C LEU A 76 12.48 -17.87 -10.02
N GLU A 77 13.08 -18.19 -11.18
CA GLU A 77 13.79 -17.18 -11.97
C GLU A 77 13.33 -17.24 -13.45
N ASN A 78 13.06 -16.09 -14.02
CA ASN A 78 12.83 -15.88 -15.45
C ASN A 78 11.80 -16.85 -16.06
N LEU A 79 10.64 -16.98 -15.41
CA LEU A 79 9.56 -17.86 -15.86
C LEU A 79 8.18 -17.25 -15.62
N CYS A 80 7.21 -17.72 -16.38
CA CYS A 80 5.81 -17.40 -16.20
C CYS A 80 5.08 -18.57 -15.49
N ILE A 81 4.29 -18.25 -14.47
CA ILE A 81 3.30 -19.18 -13.91
C ILE A 81 1.93 -18.65 -14.30
N ASN A 82 1.14 -19.49 -14.96
CA ASN A 82 -0.19 -19.11 -15.43
C ASN A 82 -1.20 -20.17 -14.98
N THR A 83 -2.03 -19.82 -14.02
CA THR A 83 -3.15 -20.67 -13.61
C THR A 83 -4.44 -20.20 -14.26
N ASN A 84 -5.24 -21.15 -14.72
CA ASN A 84 -6.59 -20.95 -15.25
C ASN A 84 -7.66 -21.68 -14.42
N THR A 85 -7.29 -22.07 -13.20
CA THR A 85 -8.13 -22.83 -12.28
C THR A 85 -8.39 -21.99 -11.03
N ASP A 86 -9.33 -22.43 -10.18
CA ASP A 86 -9.65 -21.80 -8.89
C ASP A 86 -8.56 -22.03 -7.81
N HIS A 87 -7.31 -22.14 -8.23
CA HIS A 87 -6.15 -22.27 -7.34
C HIS A 87 -5.30 -21.01 -7.39
N ASN A 88 -4.61 -20.73 -6.28
CA ASN A 88 -3.54 -19.75 -6.29
C ASN A 88 -2.42 -20.21 -7.23
N SER A 89 -1.85 -19.30 -8.03
CA SER A 89 -0.71 -19.66 -8.89
C SER A 89 0.49 -20.12 -8.08
N LEU A 90 0.67 -19.52 -6.90
CA LEU A 90 1.71 -19.88 -5.95
C LEU A 90 1.15 -19.82 -4.52
N PHE A 91 1.29 -20.92 -3.79
CA PHE A 91 0.77 -21.06 -2.43
C PHE A 91 1.86 -21.46 -1.42
N VAL A 92 1.90 -20.78 -0.28
CA VAL A 92 2.74 -21.10 0.87
C VAL A 92 1.84 -21.54 2.04
N PRO A 93 1.86 -22.80 2.45
CA PRO A 93 1.04 -23.35 3.54
C PRO A 93 1.39 -22.76 4.91
N THR A 94 0.50 -22.99 5.89
CA THR A 94 0.62 -22.45 7.27
C THR A 94 1.86 -23.02 8.00
N GLU A 95 2.22 -24.24 7.75
CA GLU A 95 3.32 -24.95 8.42
C GLU A 95 4.70 -24.58 7.86
N THR A 96 4.76 -23.86 6.74
CA THR A 96 6.02 -23.49 6.10
C THR A 96 6.77 -22.44 6.93
N ASP A 97 8.07 -22.62 7.16
CA ASP A 97 9.03 -21.62 7.64
C ASP A 97 10.15 -21.50 6.61
N GLY A 98 10.00 -20.62 5.65
CA GLY A 98 10.92 -20.61 4.51
C GLY A 98 10.99 -19.30 3.74
N TYR A 99 11.84 -19.35 2.74
CA TYR A 99 12.17 -18.24 1.84
C TYR A 99 11.68 -18.55 0.43
N LEU A 100 10.93 -17.62 -0.16
CA LEU A 100 10.43 -17.70 -1.52
C LEU A 100 10.91 -16.49 -2.31
N SER A 101 11.73 -16.70 -3.32
CA SER A 101 12.23 -15.63 -4.18
C SER A 101 11.72 -15.79 -5.62
N LEU A 102 11.16 -14.72 -6.16
CA LEU A 102 10.73 -14.60 -7.54
C LEU A 102 11.55 -13.51 -8.21
N ARG A 103 12.36 -13.86 -9.19
CA ARG A 103 13.23 -12.92 -9.90
C ARG A 103 12.92 -12.93 -11.39
N ASN A 104 12.58 -11.78 -11.93
CA ASN A 104 12.18 -11.64 -13.33
C ASN A 104 11.10 -12.65 -13.71
N CYS A 105 10.03 -12.72 -12.92
CA CYS A 105 8.92 -13.66 -13.12
C CYS A 105 7.64 -12.94 -13.56
N SER A 106 6.74 -13.69 -14.19
CA SER A 106 5.37 -13.27 -14.50
C SER A 106 4.40 -14.25 -13.84
N ILE A 107 3.65 -13.78 -12.83
CA ILE A 107 2.70 -14.61 -12.09
C ILE A 107 1.29 -14.18 -12.46
N LYS A 108 0.54 -15.07 -13.11
CA LYS A 108 -0.81 -14.77 -13.59
C LYS A 108 -1.84 -15.60 -12.83
N GLY A 109 -2.66 -14.92 -12.03
CA GLY A 109 -3.80 -15.53 -11.34
C GLY A 109 -4.96 -15.85 -12.27
N ALA A 110 -5.99 -16.51 -11.76
CA ALA A 110 -7.18 -16.89 -12.50
C ALA A 110 -8.16 -15.72 -12.77
N GLY A 111 -7.96 -14.56 -12.14
CA GLY A 111 -8.88 -13.43 -12.25
C GLY A 111 -10.17 -13.59 -11.43
N THR A 112 -10.19 -14.55 -10.52
CA THR A 112 -11.28 -14.83 -9.59
C THR A 112 -10.94 -14.29 -8.19
N ASP A 113 -11.68 -14.68 -7.18
CA ASP A 113 -11.45 -14.40 -5.76
C ASP A 113 -10.19 -15.08 -5.18
N THR A 114 -9.46 -15.86 -5.98
CA THR A 114 -8.20 -16.48 -5.56
C THR A 114 -7.00 -15.55 -5.75
N ALA A 115 -6.09 -15.55 -4.77
CA ALA A 115 -4.84 -14.80 -4.90
C ALA A 115 -3.92 -15.43 -5.96
N ALA A 116 -3.18 -14.60 -6.70
CA ALA A 116 -2.09 -15.11 -7.54
C ALA A 116 -0.97 -15.68 -6.67
N ILE A 117 -0.60 -14.98 -5.59
CA ILE A 117 0.36 -15.46 -4.59
C ILE A 117 -0.32 -15.40 -3.22
N ALA A 118 -0.37 -16.52 -2.52
CA ALA A 118 -0.96 -16.62 -1.20
C ALA A 118 0.00 -17.24 -0.19
N ALA A 119 0.16 -16.61 0.98
CA ALA A 119 1.01 -17.10 2.05
C ALA A 119 0.27 -17.13 3.39
N ASN A 120 0.33 -18.29 4.07
CA ASN A 120 -0.23 -18.51 5.40
C ASN A 120 0.82 -18.82 6.46
N GLY A 121 2.03 -19.18 6.07
CA GLY A 121 3.11 -19.63 6.95
C GLY A 121 4.02 -18.50 7.40
N LYS A 122 5.10 -18.87 8.04
CA LYS A 122 6.22 -17.98 8.29
C LYS A 122 7.07 -17.92 7.04
N VAL A 123 7.04 -16.76 6.35
CA VAL A 123 7.64 -16.66 5.02
C VAL A 123 8.35 -15.34 4.79
N THR A 124 9.54 -15.42 4.19
CA THR A 124 10.13 -14.29 3.48
C THR A 124 9.80 -14.44 1.99
N LEU A 125 8.99 -13.51 1.45
CA LEU A 125 8.65 -13.44 0.03
C LEU A 125 9.40 -12.28 -0.62
N GLU A 126 10.23 -12.58 -1.60
CA GLU A 126 10.90 -11.56 -2.42
C GLU A 126 10.33 -11.54 -3.84
N LEU A 127 9.90 -10.37 -4.28
CA LEU A 127 9.52 -10.08 -5.66
C LEU A 127 10.56 -9.09 -6.23
N TYR A 128 11.37 -9.53 -7.16
CA TYR A 128 12.39 -8.71 -7.79
C TYR A 128 12.17 -8.68 -9.31
N SER A 129 11.94 -7.51 -9.87
CA SER A 129 11.58 -7.33 -11.30
C SER A 129 10.46 -8.27 -11.74
N THR A 130 9.48 -8.49 -10.87
CA THR A 130 8.42 -9.48 -11.04
C THR A 130 7.09 -8.79 -11.27
N GLN A 131 6.30 -9.35 -12.19
CA GLN A 131 4.95 -8.90 -12.48
C GLN A 131 3.92 -9.91 -11.97
N VAL A 132 2.95 -9.44 -11.18
CA VAL A 132 1.79 -10.22 -10.72
C VAL A 132 0.54 -9.63 -11.36
N THR A 133 -0.25 -10.45 -12.05
CA THR A 133 -1.46 -10.00 -12.77
C THR A 133 -2.64 -10.92 -12.52
N ASN A 134 -3.86 -10.43 -12.70
CA ASN A 134 -5.11 -11.19 -12.57
C ASN A 134 -5.25 -11.91 -11.22
N GLY A 135 -4.80 -11.33 -10.14
CA GLY A 135 -4.93 -11.86 -8.80
C GLY A 135 -4.03 -11.10 -7.81
N SER A 136 -4.34 -11.20 -6.56
CA SER A 136 -3.65 -10.49 -5.48
C SER A 136 -2.35 -11.16 -5.05
N VAL A 137 -1.54 -10.40 -4.30
CA VAL A 137 -0.55 -10.93 -3.36
C VAL A 137 -1.15 -10.85 -1.97
N SER A 138 -1.36 -11.98 -1.29
CA SER A 138 -2.07 -12.05 -0.01
C SER A 138 -1.23 -12.74 1.07
N MET A 139 -0.93 -11.98 2.14
CA MET A 139 -0.39 -12.50 3.40
C MET A 139 -1.56 -12.69 4.34
N PHE A 140 -2.05 -13.93 4.47
CA PHE A 140 -3.25 -14.24 5.25
C PHE A 140 -3.06 -14.09 6.77
N ALA A 141 -4.14 -14.15 7.52
CA ALA A 141 -4.19 -13.88 8.95
C ALA A 141 -3.22 -14.70 9.83
N ASN A 142 -2.81 -15.88 9.39
CA ASN A 142 -1.85 -16.73 10.08
C ASN A 142 -0.40 -16.48 9.65
N ALA A 143 -0.16 -15.62 8.66
CA ALA A 143 1.19 -15.38 8.19
C ALA A 143 2.02 -14.58 9.22
N ASP A 144 3.27 -15.04 9.42
CA ASP A 144 4.35 -14.24 9.99
C ASP A 144 5.29 -13.93 8.81
N PHE A 145 5.15 -12.74 8.22
CA PHE A 145 5.70 -12.48 6.90
C PHE A 145 6.79 -11.41 6.89
N ARG A 146 7.71 -11.58 5.94
CA ARG A 146 8.53 -10.52 5.40
C ARG A 146 8.30 -10.47 3.89
N LEU A 147 7.65 -9.41 3.40
CA LEU A 147 7.48 -9.16 1.97
C LEU A 147 8.51 -8.11 1.53
N GLU A 148 9.31 -8.43 0.53
CA GLU A 148 10.20 -7.48 -0.15
C GLU A 148 9.82 -7.39 -1.62
N MET A 149 9.41 -6.22 -2.07
CA MET A 149 9.03 -5.94 -3.43
C MET A 149 9.93 -4.86 -4.00
N ASN A 150 10.73 -5.22 -5.02
CA ASN A 150 11.69 -4.33 -5.64
C ASN A 150 11.51 -4.34 -7.17
N ASP A 151 11.41 -3.15 -7.77
CA ASP A 151 11.27 -2.97 -9.23
C ASP A 151 10.13 -3.83 -9.82
N SER A 152 9.04 -4.03 -9.06
CA SER A 152 8.01 -5.02 -9.36
C SER A 152 6.63 -4.38 -9.52
N VAL A 153 5.71 -5.12 -10.11
CA VAL A 153 4.36 -4.65 -10.38
C VAL A 153 3.34 -5.67 -9.90
N ILE A 154 2.32 -5.20 -9.17
CA ILE A 154 1.07 -5.93 -8.96
C ILE A 154 0.00 -5.19 -9.73
N ASP A 155 -0.63 -5.85 -10.70
CA ASP A 155 -1.67 -5.30 -11.55
C ASP A 155 -2.97 -6.10 -11.39
N TYR A 156 -3.78 -5.65 -10.43
CA TYR A 156 -5.08 -6.25 -10.14
C TYR A 156 -6.09 -5.17 -9.70
N PRO A 157 -6.60 -4.37 -10.64
CA PRO A 157 -7.54 -3.27 -10.37
C PRO A 157 -8.96 -3.78 -10.14
N SER A 158 -9.17 -4.53 -9.05
CA SER A 158 -10.49 -5.04 -8.66
C SER A 158 -11.19 -4.07 -7.70
N GLU A 159 -12.50 -3.90 -7.85
CA GLU A 159 -13.34 -3.16 -6.90
C GLU A 159 -13.69 -4.00 -5.67
N GLU A 160 -13.65 -5.33 -5.78
CA GLU A 160 -14.06 -6.27 -4.72
C GLU A 160 -12.87 -6.79 -3.90
N TYR A 161 -11.68 -6.90 -4.51
CA TYR A 161 -10.52 -7.57 -3.92
C TYR A 161 -9.29 -6.67 -3.91
N CYS A 162 -8.45 -6.83 -2.90
CA CYS A 162 -7.20 -6.10 -2.80
C CYS A 162 -6.16 -6.62 -3.81
N ALA A 163 -5.34 -5.72 -4.35
CA ALA A 163 -4.15 -6.10 -5.11
C ALA A 163 -3.05 -6.62 -4.17
N LEU A 164 -2.87 -5.95 -3.02
CA LEU A 164 -1.99 -6.40 -1.94
C LEU A 164 -2.77 -6.46 -0.63
N ALA A 165 -2.88 -7.64 -0.03
CA ALA A 165 -3.55 -7.88 1.24
C ALA A 165 -2.53 -8.32 2.31
N LEU A 166 -2.45 -7.58 3.42
CA LEU A 166 -1.55 -7.83 4.54
C LEU A 166 -2.41 -8.05 5.80
N GLU A 167 -2.75 -9.31 6.11
CA GLU A 167 -3.65 -9.63 7.24
C GLU A 167 -2.89 -10.10 8.48
N GLY A 168 -1.73 -10.69 8.31
CA GLY A 168 -0.95 -11.31 9.36
C GLY A 168 -0.08 -10.34 10.17
N LYS A 169 1.01 -10.89 10.70
CA LYS A 169 2.04 -10.12 11.38
C LYS A 169 3.29 -10.07 10.51
N GLY A 170 3.96 -8.93 10.43
CA GLY A 170 5.24 -8.90 9.70
C GLY A 170 5.68 -7.53 9.18
N THR A 171 6.51 -7.58 8.16
CA THR A 171 7.08 -6.40 7.50
C THR A 171 6.86 -6.48 6.01
N ALA A 172 6.44 -5.38 5.39
CA ALA A 172 6.40 -5.23 3.93
C ALA A 172 7.30 -4.06 3.51
N ILE A 173 8.24 -4.30 2.60
CA ILE A 173 9.14 -3.31 2.05
C ILE A 173 8.90 -3.21 0.54
N ILE A 174 8.47 -2.05 0.06
CA ILE A 174 8.06 -1.83 -1.32
C ILE A 174 8.92 -0.70 -1.90
N ASN A 175 9.81 -1.05 -2.79
CA ASN A 175 10.76 -0.11 -3.40
C ASN A 175 10.60 -0.05 -4.92
N ASN A 176 10.61 1.15 -5.50
CA ASN A 176 10.58 1.38 -6.96
C ASN A 176 9.48 0.58 -7.67
N SER A 177 8.36 0.35 -7.01
CA SER A 177 7.36 -0.61 -7.44
C SER A 177 6.02 0.06 -7.71
N HIS A 178 5.16 -0.66 -8.43
CA HIS A 178 3.82 -0.19 -8.75
C HIS A 178 2.76 -1.19 -8.30
N ILE A 179 1.74 -0.70 -7.58
CA ILE A 179 0.57 -1.50 -7.21
C ILE A 179 -0.67 -0.82 -7.81
N HIS A 180 -1.23 -1.48 -8.83
CA HIS A 180 -2.47 -1.09 -9.46
C HIS A 180 -3.63 -1.89 -8.84
N GLY A 181 -4.45 -1.19 -8.09
CA GLY A 181 -5.49 -1.72 -7.20
C GLY A 181 -5.21 -1.38 -5.73
N SER A 182 -6.06 -1.84 -4.83
CA SER A 182 -5.97 -1.46 -3.42
C SER A 182 -4.87 -2.23 -2.66
N THR A 183 -4.24 -1.54 -1.70
CA THR A 183 -3.33 -2.11 -0.71
C THR A 183 -3.96 -2.01 0.66
N ASN A 184 -4.26 -3.15 1.30
CA ASN A 184 -5.04 -3.15 2.54
C ASN A 184 -4.32 -3.89 3.67
N THR A 185 -4.40 -3.31 4.87
CA THR A 185 -4.23 -4.03 6.13
C THR A 185 -5.58 -4.18 6.82
N PHE A 186 -5.69 -5.05 7.80
CA PHE A 186 -6.97 -5.44 8.41
C PHE A 186 -6.93 -5.26 9.93
N THR A 187 -8.06 -5.31 10.59
CA THR A 187 -8.20 -5.02 12.03
C THR A 187 -7.32 -5.86 12.96
N LYS A 188 -6.87 -7.04 12.51
CA LYS A 188 -5.96 -7.91 13.27
C LYS A 188 -4.51 -7.81 12.81
N THR A 189 -4.23 -7.03 11.80
CA THR A 189 -2.87 -6.85 11.29
C THR A 189 -1.98 -6.18 12.33
N ASN A 190 -0.75 -6.69 12.45
CA ASN A 190 0.34 -6.06 13.16
C ASN A 190 1.56 -6.02 12.24
N ALA A 191 1.68 -4.95 11.47
CA ALA A 191 2.69 -4.89 10.42
C ALA A 191 3.40 -3.54 10.36
N GLU A 192 4.67 -3.59 9.94
CA GLU A 192 5.43 -2.44 9.48
C GLU A 192 5.45 -2.44 7.94
N VAL A 193 5.11 -1.31 7.33
CA VAL A 193 5.03 -1.15 5.87
C VAL A 193 5.91 0.01 5.46
N ASP A 194 6.98 -0.27 4.74
CA ASP A 194 7.91 0.72 4.20
C ASP A 194 7.71 0.86 2.69
N ILE A 195 7.36 2.05 2.22
CA ILE A 195 7.11 2.34 0.80
C ILE A 195 8.04 3.45 0.33
N ASN A 196 8.89 3.13 -0.63
CA ASN A 196 9.88 4.07 -1.14
C ASN A 196 9.84 4.18 -2.67
N ASN A 197 9.81 5.41 -3.19
CA ASN A 197 9.87 5.70 -4.63
C ASN A 197 8.84 4.89 -5.45
N SER A 198 7.65 4.67 -4.89
CA SER A 198 6.67 3.75 -5.43
C SER A 198 5.36 4.46 -5.77
N SER A 199 4.52 3.81 -6.58
CA SER A 199 3.21 4.31 -6.96
C SER A 199 2.14 3.30 -6.62
N LEU A 200 1.11 3.73 -5.90
CA LEU A 200 -0.03 2.93 -5.48
C LEU A 200 -1.33 3.60 -5.92
N ASP A 201 -2.38 2.83 -6.14
CA ASP A 201 -3.65 3.43 -6.50
C ASP A 201 -4.47 3.82 -5.27
N TYR A 202 -4.52 2.98 -4.24
CA TYR A 202 -5.32 3.26 -3.04
C TYR A 202 -4.82 2.44 -1.85
N MET A 203 -4.95 2.97 -0.63
CA MET A 203 -4.55 2.25 0.58
C MET A 203 -5.60 2.35 1.68
N ILE A 204 -5.83 1.22 2.36
CA ILE A 204 -6.60 1.16 3.61
C ILE A 204 -5.73 0.55 4.71
N LEU A 205 -5.54 1.27 5.80
CA LEU A 205 -4.75 0.82 6.93
C LEU A 205 -5.62 0.67 8.18
N HIS A 206 -5.61 -0.54 8.71
CA HIS A 206 -6.29 -0.93 9.95
C HIS A 206 -5.33 -1.64 10.91
N GLY A 207 -5.82 -1.91 12.12
CA GLY A 207 -5.13 -2.68 13.15
C GLY A 207 -4.00 -1.90 13.82
N GLN A 208 -2.84 -2.55 13.95
CA GLN A 208 -1.63 -1.95 14.48
C GLN A 208 -0.59 -1.82 13.37
N THR A 209 -0.91 -1.03 12.36
CA THR A 209 -0.04 -0.84 11.19
C THR A 209 0.82 0.41 11.34
N TRP A 210 2.12 0.25 11.10
CA TRP A 210 3.09 1.34 11.01
C TRP A 210 3.46 1.53 9.53
N LEU A 211 3.13 2.68 8.97
CA LEU A 211 3.50 3.03 7.60
C LEU A 211 4.62 4.07 7.60
N ASN A 212 5.72 3.77 6.94
CA ASN A 212 6.71 4.76 6.52
C ASN A 212 6.64 4.90 4.99
N MET A 213 6.37 6.10 4.50
CA MET A 213 6.28 6.35 3.06
C MET A 213 7.19 7.50 2.67
N LEU A 214 8.03 7.27 1.66
CA LEU A 214 8.99 8.25 1.17
C LEU A 214 8.92 8.37 -0.35
N ASN A 215 8.89 9.61 -0.86
CA ASN A 215 8.98 9.95 -2.28
C ASN A 215 7.99 9.16 -3.17
N SER A 216 6.80 8.90 -2.66
CA SER A 216 5.84 8.01 -3.30
C SER A 216 4.57 8.74 -3.71
N THR A 217 3.79 8.13 -4.58
CA THR A 217 2.52 8.68 -5.03
C THR A 217 1.41 7.68 -4.76
N VAL A 218 0.30 8.17 -4.19
CA VAL A 218 -0.94 7.39 -4.06
C VAL A 218 -2.01 8.10 -4.90
N LYS A 219 -2.60 7.36 -5.83
CA LYS A 219 -3.76 7.84 -6.59
C LYS A 219 -5.02 7.71 -5.75
N SER A 220 -6.15 8.11 -6.27
CA SER A 220 -7.43 7.94 -5.59
C SER A 220 -8.28 6.87 -6.26
N PHE A 221 -9.06 6.21 -5.41
CA PHE A 221 -10.25 5.49 -5.80
C PHE A 221 -11.43 6.15 -5.06
N ASP A 222 -12.49 6.51 -5.77
CA ASP A 222 -13.67 7.22 -5.21
C ASP A 222 -13.30 8.40 -4.28
N ASP A 223 -12.42 9.28 -4.75
CA ASP A 223 -11.97 10.47 -4.01
C ASP A 223 -11.04 10.22 -2.81
N ALA A 224 -10.85 9.01 -2.33
CA ALA A 224 -9.90 8.67 -1.28
C ALA A 224 -8.61 8.08 -1.86
N ALA A 225 -7.47 8.52 -1.38
CA ALA A 225 -6.16 7.95 -1.69
C ALA A 225 -5.66 7.07 -0.54
N LEU A 226 -5.90 7.50 0.71
CA LEU A 226 -5.43 6.79 1.90
C LEU A 226 -6.47 6.90 3.01
N TYR A 227 -6.90 5.77 3.55
CA TYR A 227 -7.74 5.68 4.75
C TYR A 227 -6.97 5.00 5.88
N ILE A 228 -6.95 5.62 7.05
CA ILE A 228 -6.17 5.18 8.21
C ILE A 228 -7.09 5.17 9.43
N SER A 229 -7.18 4.04 10.10
CA SER A 229 -7.99 3.96 11.34
C SER A 229 -7.31 3.11 12.42
N ASP A 230 -8.04 2.78 13.46
CA ASP A 230 -7.60 2.03 14.63
C ASP A 230 -6.40 2.70 15.35
N ASP A 231 -5.39 1.93 15.73
CA ASP A 231 -4.15 2.41 16.36
C ASP A 231 -2.99 2.55 15.34
N CYS A 232 -3.32 2.82 14.08
CA CYS A 232 -2.29 2.97 13.04
C CYS A 232 -1.44 4.22 13.26
N TRP A 233 -0.16 4.10 12.90
CA TRP A 233 0.78 5.20 12.91
C TRP A 233 1.42 5.37 11.54
N VAL A 234 1.43 6.60 11.00
CA VAL A 234 2.00 6.86 9.68
C VAL A 234 3.03 7.98 9.72
N ASN A 235 4.12 7.79 9.00
CA ASN A 235 5.15 8.79 8.74
C ASN A 235 5.35 8.91 7.24
N ILE A 236 4.95 10.03 6.68
CA ILE A 236 4.92 10.24 5.23
C ILE A 236 5.74 11.47 4.87
N VAL A 237 6.71 11.28 3.99
CA VAL A 237 7.67 12.32 3.61
C VAL A 237 7.74 12.46 2.09
N ASN A 238 7.74 13.70 1.59
CA ASN A 238 7.91 14.05 0.17
C ASN A 238 6.97 13.28 -0.77
N SER A 239 5.74 13.01 -0.34
CA SER A 239 4.82 12.16 -1.09
C SER A 239 3.60 12.94 -1.57
N ARG A 240 2.95 12.42 -2.62
CA ARG A 240 1.79 13.03 -3.25
C ARG A 240 0.57 12.12 -3.21
N PHE A 241 -0.56 12.70 -2.84
CA PHE A 241 -1.86 12.03 -2.81
C PHE A 241 -2.81 12.75 -3.75
N ASN A 242 -3.26 12.05 -4.80
CA ASN A 242 -4.20 12.58 -5.78
C ASN A 242 -5.66 12.31 -5.36
N GLY A 243 -5.95 12.43 -4.10
CA GLY A 243 -7.23 12.25 -3.44
C GLY A 243 -7.13 12.58 -1.97
N GLY A 244 -8.20 12.32 -1.21
CA GLY A 244 -8.26 12.60 0.21
C GLY A 244 -7.43 11.62 1.04
N ILE A 245 -6.83 12.13 2.12
CA ILE A 245 -6.34 11.31 3.23
C ILE A 245 -7.36 11.41 4.36
N TYR A 246 -7.77 10.26 4.88
CA TYR A 246 -8.75 10.12 5.95
C TYR A 246 -8.10 9.50 7.18
N PHE A 247 -8.17 10.20 8.31
CA PHE A 247 -7.73 9.71 9.61
C PHE A 247 -8.94 9.50 10.51
N ASP A 248 -9.05 8.33 11.09
CA ASP A 248 -10.15 7.96 11.96
C ASP A 248 -9.65 7.36 13.27
N GLN A 249 -10.51 7.28 14.26
CA GLN A 249 -10.27 6.71 15.59
C GLN A 249 -9.03 7.30 16.28
N LYS A 250 -8.00 6.51 16.57
CA LYS A 250 -6.78 6.93 17.25
C LYS A 250 -5.57 7.02 16.33
N ALA A 251 -5.82 7.08 15.02
CA ALA A 251 -4.77 7.18 14.02
C ALA A 251 -3.80 8.35 14.31
N ARG A 252 -2.51 8.12 14.10
CA ARG A 252 -1.47 9.13 14.32
C ARG A 252 -0.66 9.33 13.05
N ALA A 253 -0.38 10.61 12.74
CA ALA A 253 0.34 10.94 11.52
C ALA A 253 1.42 11.98 11.73
N ILE A 254 2.54 11.79 11.04
CA ILE A 254 3.52 12.81 10.73
C ILE A 254 3.60 12.94 9.22
N LEU A 255 3.27 14.12 8.69
CA LEU A 255 3.31 14.43 7.27
C LEU A 255 4.35 15.52 7.02
N GLN A 256 5.31 15.28 6.15
CA GLN A 256 6.36 16.26 5.84
C GLN A 256 6.51 16.46 4.34
N ASN A 257 6.43 17.73 3.91
CA ASN A 257 6.56 18.12 2.50
C ASN A 257 5.62 17.36 1.56
N CYS A 258 4.41 17.05 2.00
CA CYS A 258 3.43 16.30 1.24
C CYS A 258 2.45 17.22 0.51
N THR A 259 1.95 16.77 -0.62
CA THR A 259 0.83 17.40 -1.33
C THR A 259 -0.38 16.47 -1.27
N LEU A 260 -1.48 16.98 -0.75
CA LEU A 260 -2.74 16.25 -0.56
C LEU A 260 -3.86 17.02 -1.28
N ASP A 261 -4.77 16.30 -1.88
CA ASP A 261 -5.97 16.97 -2.38
C ASP A 261 -6.85 17.40 -1.18
N ARG A 262 -7.23 16.45 -0.34
CA ARG A 262 -8.05 16.70 0.87
C ARG A 262 -7.43 16.06 2.10
N LEU A 263 -7.80 16.60 3.28
CA LEU A 263 -7.42 16.06 4.57
C LEU A 263 -8.64 16.04 5.49
N ILE A 264 -9.08 14.85 5.87
CA ILE A 264 -10.20 14.67 6.78
C ILE A 264 -9.73 13.89 7.99
N ALA A 265 -10.02 14.39 9.18
CA ALA A 265 -9.67 13.73 10.42
C ALA A 265 -10.83 13.78 11.40
N ILE A 266 -11.16 12.65 11.99
CA ILE A 266 -12.30 12.49 12.91
C ILE A 266 -11.90 11.74 14.17
N ASN A 267 -12.76 11.74 15.16
CA ASN A 267 -12.60 11.06 16.44
C ASN A 267 -11.41 11.57 17.27
N GLU A 268 -10.44 10.75 17.60
CA GLU A 268 -9.28 11.07 18.45
C GLU A 268 -7.96 11.11 17.65
N ALA A 269 -8.04 11.30 16.33
CA ALA A 269 -6.86 11.31 15.47
C ALA A 269 -5.87 12.43 15.85
N ARG A 270 -4.58 12.18 15.66
CA ARG A 270 -3.51 13.15 15.94
C ARG A 270 -2.61 13.30 14.73
N ILE A 271 -2.45 14.55 14.28
CA ILE A 271 -1.74 14.84 13.03
C ILE A 271 -0.71 15.94 13.25
N THR A 272 0.52 15.70 12.87
CA THR A 272 1.56 16.71 12.77
C THR A 272 1.95 16.92 11.30
N MET A 273 1.87 18.16 10.82
CA MET A 273 2.18 18.51 9.43
C MET A 273 3.30 19.54 9.37
N THR A 274 4.25 19.35 8.46
CA THR A 274 5.30 20.34 8.21
C THR A 274 5.55 20.49 6.72
N GLY A 275 5.46 21.71 6.20
CA GLY A 275 5.73 22.03 4.80
C GLY A 275 4.74 21.42 3.81
N CYS A 276 3.56 21.01 4.25
CA CYS A 276 2.56 20.36 3.43
C CYS A 276 1.66 21.34 2.69
N GLN A 277 1.02 20.87 1.62
CA GLN A 277 -0.01 21.57 0.86
C GLN A 277 -1.30 20.75 0.84
N VAL A 278 -2.40 21.29 1.35
CA VAL A 278 -3.76 20.78 1.17
C VAL A 278 -4.41 21.62 0.10
N LEU A 279 -4.86 21.01 -0.99
CA LEU A 279 -5.20 21.72 -2.23
C LEU A 279 -6.66 22.16 -2.33
N SER A 280 -7.57 21.50 -1.62
CA SER A 280 -9.00 21.79 -1.77
C SER A 280 -9.76 21.95 -0.45
N HIS A 281 -9.55 21.03 0.50
CA HIS A 281 -10.34 21.00 1.73
C HIS A 281 -9.62 20.30 2.87
N ALA A 282 -9.70 20.87 4.10
CA ALA A 282 -9.31 20.21 5.34
C ALA A 282 -10.46 20.27 6.36
N ASP A 283 -10.81 19.13 6.95
CA ASP A 283 -11.86 19.04 7.97
C ASP A 283 -11.38 18.24 9.19
N PHE A 284 -11.43 18.85 10.35
CA PHE A 284 -11.04 18.28 11.63
C PHE A 284 -12.26 18.24 12.54
N GLN A 285 -12.67 17.06 12.97
CA GLN A 285 -13.89 16.87 13.74
C GLN A 285 -13.61 16.23 15.11
N ASP A 286 -14.60 16.25 15.97
CA ASP A 286 -14.64 15.60 17.28
C ASP A 286 -13.50 16.03 18.23
N GLN A 287 -12.53 15.19 18.52
CA GLN A 287 -11.43 15.44 19.45
C GLN A 287 -10.07 15.43 18.77
N VAL A 288 -10.03 15.71 17.47
CA VAL A 288 -8.79 15.73 16.68
C VAL A 288 -7.83 16.78 17.25
N GLU A 289 -6.56 16.39 17.36
CA GLU A 289 -5.44 17.29 17.66
C GLU A 289 -4.53 17.39 16.43
N ALA A 290 -4.35 18.60 15.91
CA ALA A 290 -3.52 18.86 14.74
C ALA A 290 -2.51 19.98 15.00
N ASP A 291 -1.24 19.73 14.66
CA ASP A 291 -0.16 20.71 14.63
C ASP A 291 0.30 20.94 13.20
N ALA A 292 0.32 22.19 12.74
CA ALA A 292 0.67 22.53 11.37
C ALA A 292 1.75 23.60 11.31
N THR A 293 2.91 23.29 10.74
CA THR A 293 4.00 24.26 10.58
C THR A 293 4.33 24.46 9.11
N ARG A 294 4.25 25.69 8.60
CA ARG A 294 4.46 26.03 7.19
C ARG A 294 3.57 25.20 6.26
N VAL A 295 2.31 25.06 6.63
CA VAL A 295 1.30 24.33 5.85
C VAL A 295 0.45 25.33 5.08
N SER A 296 0.16 25.01 3.82
CA SER A 296 -0.80 25.75 3.01
C SER A 296 -2.14 25.00 2.97
N PHE A 297 -3.20 25.67 3.40
CA PHE A 297 -4.57 25.22 3.22
C PHE A 297 -5.19 26.06 2.10
N ASN A 298 -5.64 25.42 1.05
CA ASN A 298 -6.19 26.08 -0.12
C ASN A 298 -7.63 25.63 -0.36
N GLY A 299 -8.49 26.57 -0.71
CA GLY A 299 -9.79 26.28 -1.29
C GLY A 299 -9.67 26.19 -2.82
N ASN A 300 -10.65 25.57 -3.44
CA ASN A 300 -10.78 25.51 -4.88
C ASN A 300 -12.17 25.96 -5.37
N GLY A 301 -13.04 26.39 -4.42
CA GLY A 301 -14.42 26.82 -4.69
C GLY A 301 -15.44 25.67 -4.79
N ASP A 302 -15.01 24.43 -4.82
CA ASP A 302 -15.91 23.27 -4.88
C ASP A 302 -16.50 22.93 -3.51
N TYR A 303 -15.82 23.31 -2.44
CA TYR A 303 -16.25 23.10 -1.04
C TYR A 303 -16.64 24.43 -0.40
N GLU A 304 -17.68 24.41 0.44
CA GLU A 304 -18.10 25.59 1.23
C GLU A 304 -16.94 26.08 2.11
N TYR A 305 -16.18 25.13 2.72
CA TYR A 305 -15.04 25.44 3.59
C TYR A 305 -13.75 24.87 3.02
N PHE A 306 -12.68 25.68 2.97
CA PHE A 306 -11.34 25.18 2.67
C PHE A 306 -10.66 24.61 3.92
N LEU A 307 -11.09 25.09 5.13
CA LEU A 307 -10.66 24.60 6.42
C LEU A 307 -11.85 24.66 7.38
N ALA A 308 -12.23 23.51 7.94
CA ALA A 308 -13.28 23.38 8.93
C ALA A 308 -12.76 22.69 10.20
N LEU A 309 -13.15 23.22 11.36
CA LEU A 309 -12.92 22.59 12.66
C LEU A 309 -14.25 22.49 13.39
N ASN A 310 -14.62 21.27 13.82
CA ASN A 310 -15.90 20.98 14.46
C ASN A 310 -15.70 20.23 15.80
N GLY A 311 -16.75 20.17 16.62
CA GLY A 311 -16.72 19.43 17.89
C GLY A 311 -15.76 20.04 18.92
N LYS A 312 -14.70 19.36 19.28
CA LYS A 312 -13.62 19.81 20.16
C LYS A 312 -12.25 19.82 19.46
N ALA A 313 -12.24 19.73 18.14
CA ALA A 313 -11.02 19.71 17.37
C ALA A 313 -10.12 20.92 17.70
N HIS A 314 -8.82 20.69 17.73
CA HIS A 314 -7.83 21.71 17.97
C HIS A 314 -6.78 21.73 16.86
N LEU A 315 -6.62 22.88 16.22
CA LEU A 315 -5.52 23.12 15.28
C LEU A 315 -4.61 24.20 15.83
N ALA A 316 -3.36 23.84 16.08
CA ALA A 316 -2.27 24.76 16.35
C ALA A 316 -1.44 25.00 15.07
N GLY A 317 -1.32 26.25 14.64
CA GLY A 317 -0.69 26.60 13.37
C GLY A 317 0.49 27.55 13.52
N HIS A 318 1.59 27.25 12.82
CA HIS A 318 2.77 28.12 12.76
C HIS A 318 3.14 28.43 11.31
N ASN A 319 3.15 29.74 10.96
CA ASN A 319 3.46 30.20 9.60
C ASN A 319 2.55 29.57 8.53
N LEU A 320 1.24 29.56 8.77
CA LEU A 320 0.28 29.03 7.82
C LEU A 320 0.12 29.93 6.61
N ILE A 321 -0.24 29.32 5.49
CA ILE A 321 -0.71 29.99 4.29
C ILE A 321 -2.18 29.62 4.12
N LEU A 322 -3.07 30.61 4.06
CA LEU A 322 -4.52 30.44 3.99
C LEU A 322 -5.05 31.08 2.72
N ASN A 323 -5.40 30.28 1.72
CA ASN A 323 -5.93 30.73 0.42
C ASN A 323 -7.37 30.27 0.26
N ALA A 324 -8.31 31.16 0.44
CA ALA A 324 -9.73 30.83 0.44
C ALA A 324 -10.27 30.44 -0.95
N ASN A 325 -9.84 31.12 -2.02
CA ASN A 325 -10.26 30.86 -3.40
C ASN A 325 -11.78 30.67 -3.56
N GLY A 326 -12.58 31.47 -2.85
CA GLY A 326 -14.05 31.40 -2.89
C GLY A 326 -14.69 30.48 -1.84
N SER A 327 -13.92 29.74 -1.05
CA SER A 327 -14.38 28.97 0.09
C SER A 327 -14.23 29.72 1.40
N GLU A 328 -14.85 29.25 2.49
CA GLU A 328 -14.82 29.90 3.81
C GLU A 328 -13.93 29.11 4.80
N LEU A 329 -13.60 29.70 5.93
CA LEU A 329 -13.03 29.06 7.12
C LEU A 329 -14.15 28.90 8.17
N ALA A 330 -14.32 27.72 8.75
CA ALA A 330 -15.30 27.47 9.79
C ALA A 330 -14.70 26.92 11.08
N ILE A 331 -15.10 27.48 12.24
CA ILE A 331 -14.73 27.01 13.59
C ILE A 331 -16.02 26.84 14.39
N LYS A 332 -16.54 25.65 14.46
CA LYS A 332 -17.86 25.35 15.05
C LYS A 332 -17.74 24.73 16.44
N ASP A 333 -18.81 24.71 17.19
CA ASP A 333 -18.96 24.10 18.51
C ASP A 333 -17.93 24.58 19.56
N ASN A 334 -17.09 23.67 20.03
CA ASN A 334 -16.01 23.97 20.99
C ASN A 334 -14.61 23.87 20.37
N ALA A 335 -14.52 23.77 19.04
CA ALA A 335 -13.25 23.68 18.34
C ALA A 335 -12.36 24.93 18.62
N LYS A 336 -11.05 24.75 18.53
CA LYS A 336 -10.06 25.79 18.78
C LYS A 336 -9.12 25.93 17.60
N PHE A 337 -8.87 27.17 17.22
CA PHE A 337 -7.90 27.52 16.18
C PHE A 337 -6.93 28.57 16.71
N ASN A 338 -5.67 28.17 16.85
CA ASN A 338 -4.59 29.04 17.28
C ASN A 338 -3.51 29.09 16.21
N SER A 339 -3.32 30.21 15.55
CA SER A 339 -2.37 30.27 14.44
C SER A 339 -1.71 31.61 14.27
N ASN A 340 -0.46 31.63 13.81
CA ASN A 340 0.08 32.76 13.08
C ASN A 340 0.05 32.46 11.56
N VAL A 341 -0.43 33.43 10.79
CA VAL A 341 -0.58 33.33 9.33
C VAL A 341 0.54 34.12 8.68
N LEU A 342 1.29 33.47 7.79
CA LEU A 342 2.40 34.06 7.05
C LEU A 342 1.91 34.77 5.78
N ALA A 343 0.94 34.19 5.09
CA ALA A 343 0.37 34.72 3.86
C ALA A 343 -1.10 34.28 3.68
N SER A 344 -1.86 35.09 2.97
CA SER A 344 -3.23 34.81 2.55
C SER A 344 -3.51 35.47 1.21
N ASP A 345 -4.42 34.91 0.44
CA ASP A 345 -5.00 35.54 -0.77
C ASP A 345 -5.98 36.68 -0.41
N GLN A 346 -6.31 36.83 0.88
CA GLN A 346 -7.26 37.80 1.41
C GLN A 346 -6.60 38.80 2.33
N THR A 347 -7.01 40.07 2.28
CA THR A 347 -6.58 41.12 3.21
C THR A 347 -7.22 41.00 4.59
N SER A 348 -8.38 40.39 4.68
CA SER A 348 -9.10 40.05 5.90
C SER A 348 -9.89 38.78 5.71
N LEU A 349 -9.83 37.86 6.64
CA LEU A 349 -10.52 36.58 6.58
C LEU A 349 -11.84 36.65 7.35
N GLU A 350 -12.93 36.25 6.73
CA GLU A 350 -14.18 35.98 7.44
C GLU A 350 -14.18 34.56 7.97
N ILE A 351 -14.36 34.42 9.29
CA ILE A 351 -14.37 33.12 9.97
C ILE A 351 -15.77 32.87 10.51
N GLU A 352 -16.44 31.84 9.99
CA GLU A 352 -17.66 31.35 10.60
C GLU A 352 -17.33 30.76 11.96
N CYS A 353 -17.75 31.37 13.07
CA CYS A 353 -17.47 30.86 14.39
C CYS A 353 -18.58 31.13 15.40
N GLN A 354 -18.92 30.09 16.17
CA GLN A 354 -19.90 30.19 17.26
C GLN A 354 -19.29 30.77 18.52
N LYS A 355 -18.01 30.57 18.76
CA LYS A 355 -17.26 31.00 19.93
C LYS A 355 -15.99 31.76 19.56
N PRO A 356 -16.04 33.06 19.26
CA PRO A 356 -14.87 33.82 18.83
C PRO A 356 -13.67 33.78 19.80
N LYS A 357 -13.91 33.54 21.09
CA LYS A 357 -12.83 33.38 22.09
C LYS A 357 -11.94 32.15 21.89
N ASN A 358 -12.39 31.19 21.07
CA ASN A 358 -11.64 29.98 20.72
C ASN A 358 -10.75 30.20 19.48
N VAL A 359 -10.80 31.38 18.87
CA VAL A 359 -10.07 31.72 17.64
C VAL A 359 -8.99 32.74 17.93
N HIS A 360 -7.75 32.35 17.74
CA HIS A 360 -6.59 33.25 17.92
C HIS A 360 -5.76 33.21 16.64
N VAL A 361 -5.89 34.26 15.83
CA VAL A 361 -5.16 34.41 14.56
C VAL A 361 -4.28 35.65 14.64
N TYR A 362 -3.00 35.48 14.39
CA TYR A 362 -1.99 36.52 14.33
C TYR A 362 -1.46 36.68 12.90
N GLY A 363 -1.12 37.86 12.50
CA GLY A 363 -0.55 38.16 11.19
C GLY A 363 -1.57 38.39 10.07
N LEU A 364 -2.86 38.23 10.35
CA LEU A 364 -3.95 38.50 9.41
C LEU A 364 -5.13 39.14 10.16
N ASN A 365 -5.79 40.12 9.54
CA ASN A 365 -7.05 40.65 10.07
C ASN A 365 -8.18 39.62 9.85
N TRP A 366 -9.06 39.49 10.82
CA TRP A 366 -10.21 38.61 10.67
C TRP A 366 -11.46 39.15 11.37
N THR A 367 -12.60 38.73 10.91
CA THR A 367 -13.91 39.08 11.49
C THR A 367 -14.73 37.80 11.71
N ALA A 368 -15.50 37.77 12.79
CA ALA A 368 -16.40 36.68 13.09
C ALA A 368 -17.71 36.84 12.30
N LYS A 369 -18.02 35.84 11.50
CA LYS A 369 -19.33 35.66 10.86
C LYS A 369 -20.18 34.74 11.72
N ARG A 370 -21.35 35.17 12.15
CA ARG A 370 -22.33 34.35 12.88
C ARG A 370 -23.38 33.88 11.88
N LYS A 371 -23.56 32.58 11.76
CA LYS A 371 -24.73 31.99 11.11
C LYS A 371 -25.81 31.66 12.12
#